data_ff56ae5418b85582a0452f8bdc2e3548
#
_entry.id   ff56ae5418b85582a0452f8bdc2e3548
#
_cell.length_a   1.000
_cell.length_b   1.000
_cell.length_c   1.000
_cell.angle_alpha   90.00
_cell.angle_beta   90.00
_cell.angle_gamma   90.00
#
_symmetry.space_group_name_H-M   'P 1'
#
loop_
_entity.id
_entity.type
_entity.pdbx_description
1 polymer ?
#
loop_
_entity_poly.entity_id
_entity_poly.type
_entity_poly.pdbx_seq_one_letter_code
_entity_poly.pdbx_strand_id
1 'polypeptide(L)'
;MLVTKAKRAGARFANSQNGRNVTDMKETTKMSRAVSQLEHIYNALNTDFFDGLLPVPIITAQSKPGTYGHCTTAKVWQRKDGGAYELNIAAEVLNYPIEETLDTMLHEMVHLYCRETGIKEVSRGGKYHNGKFKAVAEAHGLTCIPCGQYGWNTTPGENLVEYALSKNWNEIKIGRSSLPPVIRTGAVGGAAQTGASTIPGGKRPSSTRKLICPKCGQSVRATKKVNILCGDCMMQMVEVG
;
A
#
# COMPACT_ATOMS: atom_id res chain seq x y z
N MET A 1 -4.36 -7.22 33.53
CA MET A 1 -3.60 -6.08 34.08
C MET A 1 -2.14 -6.32 33.76
N LEU A 2 -1.70 -5.95 32.55
CA LEU A 2 -0.32 -6.02 32.10
C LEU A 2 -0.12 -4.87 31.10
N VAL A 3 -0.01 -3.65 31.64
CA VAL A 3 0.50 -2.50 30.93
C VAL A 3 1.96 -2.40 31.37
N THR A 4 2.83 -3.13 30.68
CA THR A 4 4.27 -3.00 30.87
C THR A 4 4.79 -1.86 30.01
N LYS A 5 5.18 -0.82 30.68
CA LYS A 5 6.06 0.30 30.33
C LYS A 5 6.69 0.21 28.94
N ALA A 6 6.14 0.95 27.99
CA ALA A 6 6.87 1.37 26.80
C ALA A 6 7.99 2.30 27.28
N LYS A 7 9.20 1.76 27.38
CA LYS A 7 10.41 2.57 27.55
C LYS A 7 10.56 3.40 26.28
N ARG A 8 10.61 4.72 26.45
CA ARG A 8 11.07 5.65 25.43
C ARG A 8 12.40 5.14 24.90
N ALA A 9 12.37 4.53 23.75
CA ALA A 9 13.57 4.16 22.99
C ALA A 9 14.11 5.44 22.33
N GLY A 10 14.80 6.27 23.14
CA GLY A 10 15.85 7.11 22.63
C GLY A 10 16.98 6.19 22.22
N ALA A 11 16.87 5.61 21.04
CA ALA A 11 17.87 4.70 20.50
C ALA A 11 19.16 5.48 20.26
N ARG A 12 20.13 5.34 21.17
CA ARG A 12 21.54 5.62 20.87
C ARG A 12 21.98 4.52 19.92
N PHE A 13 21.99 4.82 18.62
CA PHE A 13 22.55 3.94 17.62
C PHE A 13 24.07 3.84 17.85
N ALA A 14 24.51 2.71 18.38
CA ALA A 14 25.92 2.39 18.49
C ALA A 14 26.49 2.23 17.08
N ASN A 15 27.41 3.12 16.74
CA ASN A 15 28.15 3.13 15.49
C ASN A 15 29.08 1.92 15.44
N SER A 16 28.62 0.79 14.89
CA SER A 16 29.44 -0.35 14.54
C SER A 16 30.02 -0.13 13.14
N GLN A 17 31.16 0.53 13.08
CA GLN A 17 31.97 0.63 11.86
C GLN A 17 32.53 -0.76 11.54
N ASN A 18 31.85 -1.48 10.65
CA ASN A 18 32.46 -2.63 9.99
C ASN A 18 32.65 -2.24 8.51
N GLY A 19 33.90 -1.89 8.19
CA GLY A 19 34.33 -1.47 6.86
C GLY A 19 34.04 -2.55 5.83
N ARG A 20 32.95 -2.37 5.08
CA ARG A 20 32.76 -3.03 3.80
C ARG A 20 32.86 -1.98 2.70
N ASN A 21 33.75 -2.25 1.76
CA ASN A 21 34.01 -1.47 0.57
C ASN A 21 32.72 -0.91 -0.05
N VAL A 22 32.69 0.40 -0.22
CA VAL A 22 31.73 1.11 -1.07
C VAL A 22 32.08 0.76 -2.52
N THR A 23 31.78 -0.47 -2.93
CA THR A 23 31.86 -0.90 -4.31
C THR A 23 30.45 -0.90 -4.87
N ASP A 24 30.21 0.10 -5.74
CA ASP A 24 29.27 0.07 -6.85
C ASP A 24 27.88 -0.51 -6.50
N MET A 25 27.08 0.29 -5.77
CA MET A 25 25.71 -0.09 -5.46
C MET A 25 24.87 0.01 -6.73
N LYS A 26 24.87 -1.10 -7.48
CA LYS A 26 24.07 -1.27 -8.68
C LYS A 26 22.61 -0.96 -8.38
N GLU A 27 22.06 0.01 -9.07
CA GLU A 27 20.64 0.36 -9.00
C GLU A 27 19.74 -0.88 -9.01
N THR A 28 18.73 -0.89 -8.16
CA THR A 28 17.78 -2.00 -8.06
C THR A 28 16.76 -1.91 -9.20
N THR A 29 17.14 -2.45 -10.35
CA THR A 29 16.34 -2.44 -11.59
C THR A 29 15.70 -3.81 -11.90
N LYS A 30 15.93 -4.82 -11.05
CA LYS A 30 15.37 -6.16 -11.21
C LYS A 30 14.37 -6.46 -10.09
N MET A 31 13.22 -7.00 -10.41
CA MET A 31 12.19 -7.35 -9.43
C MET A 31 12.72 -8.28 -8.33
N SER A 32 13.54 -9.27 -8.66
CA SER A 32 14.13 -10.17 -7.67
C SER A 32 15.00 -9.43 -6.64
N ARG A 33 15.73 -8.39 -7.04
CA ARG A 33 16.49 -7.55 -6.13
C ARG A 33 15.59 -6.65 -5.29
N ALA A 34 14.52 -6.11 -5.90
CA ALA A 34 13.55 -5.30 -5.17
C ALA A 34 12.87 -6.11 -4.07
N VAL A 35 12.39 -7.31 -4.37
CA VAL A 35 11.79 -8.20 -3.37
C VAL A 35 12.81 -8.56 -2.29
N SER A 36 14.03 -8.93 -2.66
CA SER A 36 15.09 -9.21 -1.67
C SER A 36 15.39 -8.00 -0.78
N GLN A 37 15.41 -6.79 -1.32
CA GLN A 37 15.56 -5.57 -0.54
C GLN A 37 14.39 -5.35 0.42
N LEU A 38 13.14 -5.56 -0.02
CA LEU A 38 11.96 -5.47 0.83
C LEU A 38 11.99 -6.51 1.96
N GLU A 39 12.46 -7.73 1.70
CA GLU A 39 12.65 -8.76 2.73
C GLU A 39 13.69 -8.33 3.78
N HIS A 40 14.81 -7.73 3.35
CA HIS A 40 15.80 -7.18 4.27
C HIS A 40 15.26 -6.01 5.10
N ILE A 41 14.48 -5.12 4.46
CA ILE A 41 13.79 -4.01 5.13
C ILE A 41 12.84 -4.56 6.20
N TYR A 42 11.98 -5.52 5.83
CA TYR A 42 11.06 -6.14 6.78
C TYR A 42 11.78 -6.72 8.01
N ASN A 43 12.82 -7.50 7.79
CA ASN A 43 13.57 -8.14 8.87
C ASN A 43 14.23 -7.10 9.80
N ALA A 44 14.80 -6.03 9.24
CA ALA A 44 15.39 -4.96 10.03
C ALA A 44 14.33 -4.20 10.84
N LEU A 45 13.20 -3.83 10.20
CA LEU A 45 12.09 -3.16 10.87
C LEU A 45 11.47 -4.04 11.96
N ASN A 46 11.33 -5.35 11.70
CA ASN A 46 10.83 -6.29 12.71
C ASN A 46 11.75 -6.32 13.94
N THR A 47 13.06 -6.40 13.72
CA THR A 47 14.04 -6.40 14.82
C THR A 47 14.04 -5.09 15.60
N ASP A 48 14.07 -3.95 14.89
CA ASP A 48 14.33 -2.65 15.51
C ASP A 48 13.07 -1.97 16.07
N PHE A 49 11.87 -2.28 15.52
CA PHE A 49 10.61 -1.65 15.93
C PHE A 49 9.62 -2.61 16.60
N PHE A 50 9.78 -3.92 16.42
CA PHE A 50 8.85 -4.94 16.97
C PHE A 50 9.59 -6.01 17.80
N ASP A 51 10.84 -5.81 18.19
CA ASP A 51 11.63 -6.76 18.99
C ASP A 51 11.73 -8.18 18.36
N GLY A 52 11.60 -8.28 17.04
CA GLY A 52 11.60 -9.54 16.30
C GLY A 52 10.35 -10.41 16.50
N LEU A 53 9.27 -9.86 17.06
CA LEU A 53 8.08 -10.62 17.46
C LEU A 53 7.13 -10.98 16.32
N LEU A 54 7.25 -10.30 15.17
CA LEU A 54 6.32 -10.55 14.06
C LEU A 54 6.72 -11.81 13.27
N PRO A 55 5.73 -12.61 12.84
CA PRO A 55 5.98 -13.72 11.94
C PRO A 55 6.47 -13.20 10.59
N VAL A 56 7.38 -13.92 9.94
CA VAL A 56 7.91 -13.55 8.63
C VAL A 56 6.87 -13.87 7.54
N PRO A 57 6.31 -12.85 6.86
CA PRO A 57 5.35 -13.06 5.78
C PRO A 57 6.06 -13.47 4.48
N ILE A 58 5.28 -13.77 3.45
CA ILE A 58 5.75 -13.74 2.06
C ILE A 58 5.64 -12.29 1.58
N ILE A 59 6.79 -11.70 1.22
CA ILE A 59 6.83 -10.36 0.66
C ILE A 59 6.55 -10.43 -0.84
N THR A 60 5.61 -9.63 -1.31
CA THR A 60 5.26 -9.52 -2.72
C THR A 60 5.29 -8.07 -3.19
N ALA A 61 5.45 -7.88 -4.48
CA ALA A 61 5.37 -6.58 -5.14
C ALA A 61 4.42 -6.69 -6.32
N GLN A 62 3.13 -6.66 -6.03
CA GLN A 62 2.07 -6.82 -7.03
C GLN A 62 1.33 -5.50 -7.25
N SER A 63 0.75 -5.35 -8.44
CA SER A 63 -0.09 -4.21 -8.76
C SER A 63 -1.34 -4.17 -7.90
N LYS A 64 -1.53 -3.07 -7.19
CA LYS A 64 -2.76 -2.80 -6.43
C LYS A 64 -3.11 -1.31 -6.49
N PRO A 65 -3.66 -0.85 -7.62
CA PRO A 65 -3.97 0.56 -7.81
C PRO A 65 -4.85 1.12 -6.69
N GLY A 66 -4.49 2.30 -6.18
CA GLY A 66 -5.23 2.99 -5.12
C GLY A 66 -4.86 2.60 -3.69
N THR A 67 -3.84 1.73 -3.51
CA THR A 67 -3.23 1.44 -2.20
C THR A 67 -1.72 1.43 -2.32
N TYR A 68 -1.02 1.73 -1.23
CA TYR A 68 0.44 1.64 -1.16
C TYR A 68 0.91 0.21 -0.85
N GLY A 69 0.15 -0.50 -0.02
CA GLY A 69 0.43 -1.88 0.37
C GLY A 69 -0.80 -2.59 0.93
N HIS A 70 -0.61 -3.80 1.38
CA HIS A 70 -1.57 -4.52 2.22
C HIS A 70 -0.92 -5.73 2.88
N CYS A 71 -1.42 -6.08 4.06
CA CYS A 71 -1.15 -7.36 4.71
C CYS A 71 -2.43 -8.20 4.74
N THR A 72 -2.33 -9.49 4.37
CA THR A 72 -3.50 -10.39 4.38
C THR A 72 -4.01 -10.63 5.80
N THR A 73 -5.33 -10.79 5.94
CA THR A 73 -5.96 -11.03 7.24
C THR A 73 -5.84 -12.47 7.72
N ALA A 74 -5.45 -13.39 6.85
CA ALA A 74 -5.23 -14.80 7.13
C ALA A 74 -3.91 -15.27 6.49
N LYS A 75 -3.39 -16.38 6.97
CA LYS A 75 -2.22 -17.05 6.40
C LYS A 75 -2.63 -17.72 5.09
N VAL A 76 -2.37 -17.05 3.96
CA VAL A 76 -2.80 -17.48 2.62
C VAL A 76 -1.75 -18.32 1.88
N TRP A 77 -0.49 -18.25 2.32
CA TRP A 77 0.59 -19.05 1.76
C TRP A 77 0.82 -20.32 2.59
N GLN A 78 1.11 -21.41 1.90
CA GLN A 78 1.47 -22.69 2.53
C GLN A 78 3.00 -22.88 2.46
N ARG A 79 3.60 -23.20 3.60
CA ARG A 79 5.02 -23.55 3.74
C ARG A 79 5.15 -24.91 4.41
N LYS A 80 6.32 -25.51 4.38
CA LYS A 80 6.60 -26.78 5.08
C LYS A 80 6.48 -26.63 6.61
N ASP A 81 6.77 -25.44 7.13
CA ASP A 81 6.73 -25.06 8.54
C ASP A 81 5.41 -24.41 8.97
N GLY A 82 4.39 -24.41 8.11
CA GLY A 82 3.08 -23.85 8.37
C GLY A 82 2.66 -22.77 7.39
N GLY A 83 1.52 -22.13 7.66
CA GLY A 83 1.00 -21.04 6.82
C GLY A 83 1.73 -19.72 7.05
N ALA A 84 1.78 -18.86 6.01
CA ALA A 84 2.33 -17.52 6.11
C ALA A 84 1.35 -16.45 5.61
N TYR A 85 1.43 -15.26 6.20
CA TYR A 85 0.77 -14.07 5.70
C TYR A 85 1.43 -13.59 4.42
N GLU A 86 0.71 -12.82 3.61
CA GLU A 86 1.28 -12.02 2.53
C GLU A 86 1.36 -10.56 2.96
N LEU A 87 2.50 -9.93 2.73
CA LEU A 87 2.67 -8.50 2.81
C LEU A 87 3.08 -7.99 1.44
N ASN A 88 2.20 -7.23 0.82
CA ASN A 88 2.43 -6.68 -0.51
C ASN A 88 2.73 -5.19 -0.45
N ILE A 89 3.79 -4.77 -1.13
CA ILE A 89 4.02 -3.37 -1.47
C ILE A 89 3.56 -3.17 -2.91
N ALA A 90 2.72 -2.16 -3.16
CA ALA A 90 2.18 -1.95 -4.49
C ALA A 90 3.29 -1.60 -5.49
N ALA A 91 3.28 -2.29 -6.64
CA ALA A 91 4.31 -2.11 -7.66
C ALA A 91 4.33 -0.67 -8.22
N GLU A 92 3.24 0.06 -8.09
CA GLU A 92 3.07 1.45 -8.52
C GLU A 92 3.86 2.46 -7.66
N VAL A 93 4.22 2.08 -6.43
CA VAL A 93 4.91 2.96 -5.48
C VAL A 93 6.33 2.50 -5.15
N LEU A 94 6.80 1.43 -5.75
CA LEU A 94 8.15 0.89 -5.48
C LEU A 94 9.29 1.87 -5.77
N ASN A 95 9.11 2.78 -6.73
CA ASN A 95 10.10 3.79 -7.10
C ASN A 95 9.91 5.12 -6.37
N TYR A 96 9.11 5.14 -5.33
CA TYR A 96 9.01 6.29 -4.43
C TYR A 96 10.25 6.37 -3.53
N PRO A 97 10.51 7.52 -2.87
CA PRO A 97 11.59 7.64 -1.91
C PRO A 97 11.58 6.49 -0.89
N ILE A 98 12.75 6.07 -0.44
CA ILE A 98 12.86 4.87 0.39
C ILE A 98 12.09 4.99 1.71
N GLU A 99 11.99 6.19 2.29
CA GLU A 99 11.22 6.48 3.50
C GLU A 99 9.72 6.22 3.32
N GLU A 100 9.17 6.44 2.12
CA GLU A 100 7.78 6.09 1.79
C GLU A 100 7.57 4.56 1.76
N THR A 101 8.57 3.83 1.29
CA THR A 101 8.56 2.36 1.33
C THR A 101 8.65 1.86 2.77
N LEU A 102 9.46 2.50 3.63
CA LEU A 102 9.55 2.18 5.05
C LEU A 102 8.25 2.47 5.79
N ASP A 103 7.64 3.64 5.55
CA ASP A 103 6.35 4.00 6.14
C ASP A 103 5.27 2.99 5.75
N THR A 104 5.16 2.66 4.46
CA THR A 104 4.21 1.65 3.97
C THR A 104 4.46 0.29 4.60
N MET A 105 5.71 -0.15 4.67
CA MET A 105 6.07 -1.44 5.27
C MET A 105 5.69 -1.48 6.75
N LEU A 106 6.08 -0.45 7.53
CA LEU A 106 5.73 -0.35 8.95
C LEU A 106 4.21 -0.27 9.18
N HIS A 107 3.48 0.44 8.32
CA HIS A 107 2.02 0.51 8.37
C HIS A 107 1.40 -0.89 8.27
N GLU A 108 1.83 -1.69 7.32
CA GLU A 108 1.35 -3.06 7.15
C GLU A 108 1.81 -3.99 8.30
N MET A 109 3.01 -3.74 8.85
CA MET A 109 3.52 -4.46 10.02
C MET A 109 2.71 -4.13 11.29
N VAL A 110 2.20 -2.92 11.45
CA VAL A 110 1.26 -2.55 12.52
C VAL A 110 -0.03 -3.36 12.41
N HIS A 111 -0.57 -3.55 11.22
CA HIS A 111 -1.73 -4.42 11.02
C HIS A 111 -1.43 -5.87 11.41
N LEU A 112 -0.25 -6.37 11.04
CA LEU A 112 0.20 -7.71 11.40
C LEU A 112 0.36 -7.85 12.92
N TYR A 113 1.00 -6.87 13.57
CA TYR A 113 1.15 -6.82 15.02
C TYR A 113 -0.21 -6.83 15.75
N CYS A 114 -1.12 -5.98 15.34
CA CYS A 114 -2.46 -5.89 15.93
C CYS A 114 -3.21 -7.22 15.80
N ARG A 115 -3.04 -7.91 14.69
CA ARG A 115 -3.64 -9.24 14.44
C ARG A 115 -3.06 -10.31 15.36
N GLU A 116 -1.74 -10.38 15.49
CA GLU A 116 -1.07 -11.36 16.36
C GLU A 116 -1.34 -11.09 17.84
N THR A 117 -1.60 -9.83 18.22
CA THR A 117 -1.90 -9.43 19.60
C THR A 117 -3.39 -9.30 19.91
N GLY A 118 -4.28 -9.53 18.93
CA GLY A 118 -5.73 -9.43 19.11
C GLY A 118 -6.26 -8.00 19.28
N ILE A 119 -5.47 -6.99 18.87
CA ILE A 119 -5.90 -5.59 18.91
C ILE A 119 -6.78 -5.31 17.69
N LYS A 120 -7.98 -4.78 17.92
CA LYS A 120 -8.91 -4.41 16.85
C LYS A 120 -8.67 -2.96 16.42
N GLU A 121 -7.75 -2.76 15.49
CA GLU A 121 -7.21 -1.48 15.03
C GLU A 121 -8.02 -0.85 13.89
N VAL A 122 -8.86 -1.67 13.22
CA VAL A 122 -9.72 -1.21 12.12
C VAL A 122 -11.19 -1.39 12.44
N SER A 123 -12.04 -0.60 11.77
CA SER A 123 -13.49 -0.63 11.84
C SER A 123 -14.11 -0.42 10.45
N ARG A 124 -15.43 -0.33 10.36
CA ARG A 124 -16.16 -0.14 9.09
C ARG A 124 -15.76 -1.14 7.99
N GLY A 125 -15.69 -2.43 8.34
CA GLY A 125 -15.30 -3.48 7.40
C GLY A 125 -13.82 -3.41 6.98
N GLY A 126 -12.93 -2.96 7.85
CA GLY A 126 -11.49 -2.90 7.60
C GLY A 126 -11.03 -1.64 6.86
N LYS A 127 -11.92 -0.66 6.66
CA LYS A 127 -11.60 0.56 5.88
C LYS A 127 -11.26 1.79 6.72
N TYR A 128 -11.39 1.70 8.04
CA TYR A 128 -11.20 2.83 8.94
C TYR A 128 -10.20 2.48 10.03
N HIS A 129 -9.05 3.13 10.02
CA HIS A 129 -8.04 3.03 11.07
C HIS A 129 -8.50 3.85 12.28
N ASN A 130 -8.78 3.15 13.38
CA ASN A 130 -9.30 3.79 14.59
C ASN A 130 -8.18 4.31 15.52
N GLY A 131 -8.55 4.81 16.71
CA GLY A 131 -7.56 5.33 17.68
C GLY A 131 -6.58 4.27 18.20
N LYS A 132 -6.93 2.96 18.15
CA LYS A 132 -5.99 1.89 18.53
C LYS A 132 -4.91 1.71 17.47
N PHE A 133 -5.27 1.81 16.18
CA PHE A 133 -4.29 1.84 15.10
C PHE A 133 -3.27 2.96 15.35
N LYS A 134 -3.75 4.20 15.56
CA LYS A 134 -2.88 5.35 15.84
C LYS A 134 -1.93 5.05 17.01
N ALA A 135 -2.47 4.61 18.13
CA ALA A 135 -1.68 4.36 19.33
C ALA A 135 -0.58 3.32 19.12
N VAL A 136 -0.88 2.22 18.38
CA VAL A 136 0.10 1.18 18.04
C VAL A 136 1.11 1.72 17.04
N ALA A 137 0.67 2.40 15.98
CA ALA A 137 1.53 2.95 14.95
C ALA A 137 2.55 3.94 15.54
N GLU A 138 2.11 4.88 16.36
CA GLU A 138 2.99 5.85 17.03
C GLU A 138 3.95 5.17 18.02
N ALA A 139 3.50 4.12 18.72
CA ALA A 139 4.37 3.35 19.61
C ALA A 139 5.50 2.61 18.86
N HIS A 140 5.28 2.30 17.59
CA HIS A 140 6.25 1.64 16.70
C HIS A 140 6.90 2.62 15.69
N GLY A 141 6.95 3.91 16.01
CA GLY A 141 7.77 4.89 15.30
C GLY A 141 7.14 5.52 14.06
N LEU A 142 5.86 5.29 13.79
CA LEU A 142 5.14 5.94 12.70
C LEU A 142 4.58 7.30 13.11
N THR A 143 4.50 8.22 12.17
CA THR A 143 3.81 9.49 12.32
C THR A 143 2.39 9.36 11.78
N CYS A 144 1.38 9.58 12.63
CA CYS A 144 -0.02 9.46 12.24
C CYS A 144 -0.65 10.81 11.93
N ILE A 145 -1.38 10.88 10.81
CA ILE A 145 -2.15 12.05 10.38
C ILE A 145 -3.63 11.69 10.23
N PRO A 146 -4.56 12.61 10.52
CA PRO A 146 -5.98 12.36 10.30
C PRO A 146 -6.29 12.27 8.80
N CYS A 147 -7.08 11.27 8.40
CA CYS A 147 -7.43 11.00 7.00
C CYS A 147 -8.95 10.84 6.83
N GLY A 148 -9.72 11.85 7.20
CA GLY A 148 -11.16 11.97 6.96
C GLY A 148 -11.94 10.64 7.14
N GLN A 149 -12.51 10.13 6.05
CA GLN A 149 -13.32 8.92 6.06
C GLN A 149 -12.56 7.63 6.36
N TYR A 150 -11.22 7.65 6.31
CA TYR A 150 -10.35 6.49 6.58
C TYR A 150 -9.76 6.48 7.99
N GLY A 151 -10.03 7.52 8.80
CA GLY A 151 -9.56 7.63 10.16
C GLY A 151 -8.14 8.15 10.25
N TRP A 152 -7.18 7.32 10.62
CA TRP A 152 -5.77 7.67 10.71
C TRP A 152 -4.99 7.06 9.54
N ASN A 153 -4.08 7.81 8.97
CA ASN A 153 -3.10 7.35 8.02
C ASN A 153 -1.69 7.63 8.56
N THR A 154 -0.66 7.09 7.90
CA THR A 154 0.73 7.34 8.26
C THR A 154 1.41 8.18 7.20
N THR A 155 2.51 8.80 7.59
CA THR A 155 3.39 9.56 6.71
C THR A 155 4.82 9.41 7.22
N PRO A 156 5.83 9.40 6.34
CA PRO A 156 7.22 9.33 6.76
C PRO A 156 7.57 10.50 7.70
N GLY A 157 8.07 10.17 8.88
CA GLY A 157 8.63 11.13 9.81
C GLY A 157 10.15 11.26 9.63
N GLU A 158 10.75 12.29 10.24
CA GLU A 158 12.22 12.48 10.21
C GLU A 158 12.97 11.25 10.69
N ASN A 159 12.42 10.54 11.69
CA ASN A 159 12.99 9.29 12.20
C ASN A 159 13.15 8.19 11.16
N LEU A 160 12.23 8.08 10.19
CA LEU A 160 12.35 7.10 9.11
C LEU A 160 13.38 7.51 8.06
N VAL A 161 13.51 8.81 7.80
CA VAL A 161 14.58 9.34 6.95
C VAL A 161 15.95 9.04 7.58
N GLU A 162 16.14 9.36 8.85
CA GLU A 162 17.36 9.07 9.59
C GLU A 162 17.65 7.55 9.64
N TYR A 163 16.62 6.75 9.85
CA TYR A 163 16.74 5.30 9.86
C TYR A 163 17.19 4.76 8.50
N ALA A 164 16.60 5.22 7.40
CA ALA A 164 17.02 4.84 6.04
C ALA A 164 18.49 5.16 5.79
N LEU A 165 18.92 6.37 6.17
CA LEU A 165 20.31 6.81 6.06
C LEU A 165 21.24 5.93 6.91
N SER A 166 20.86 5.60 8.15
CA SER A 166 21.67 4.76 9.05
C SER A 166 21.89 3.35 8.51
N LYS A 167 20.92 2.81 7.77
CA LYS A 167 21.00 1.48 7.15
C LYS A 167 21.62 1.52 5.76
N ASN A 168 21.88 2.72 5.21
CA ASN A 168 22.42 2.92 3.87
C ASN A 168 21.57 2.20 2.79
N TRP A 169 20.25 2.26 2.91
CA TRP A 169 19.36 1.68 1.92
C TRP A 169 19.20 2.59 0.72
N ASN A 170 19.27 1.99 -0.44
CA ASN A 170 19.04 2.68 -1.70
C ASN A 170 17.57 2.63 -2.10
N GLU A 171 17.22 3.58 -2.92
CA GLU A 171 15.93 3.59 -3.59
C GLU A 171 15.77 2.40 -4.55
N ILE A 172 14.56 1.90 -4.65
CA ILE A 172 14.18 0.91 -5.65
C ILE A 172 13.88 1.66 -6.94
N LYS A 173 14.65 1.40 -7.99
CA LYS A 173 14.57 2.14 -9.28
C LYS A 173 13.66 1.45 -10.31
N ILE A 174 12.67 0.69 -9.84
CA ILE A 174 11.63 0.12 -10.68
C ILE A 174 10.27 0.42 -10.07
N GLY A 175 9.31 0.68 -10.92
CA GLY A 175 7.91 0.88 -10.51
C GLY A 175 7.01 0.59 -11.71
N ARG A 176 5.76 0.30 -11.42
CA ARG A 176 4.76 0.05 -12.45
C ARG A 176 3.95 1.31 -12.70
N SER A 177 3.78 1.70 -13.96
CA SER A 177 2.82 2.74 -14.32
C SER A 177 1.39 2.21 -14.13
N SER A 178 0.56 2.94 -13.43
CA SER A 178 -0.88 2.67 -13.32
C SER A 178 -1.66 3.06 -14.59
N LEU A 179 -1.02 3.79 -15.49
CA LEU A 179 -1.58 4.11 -16.80
C LEU A 179 -1.20 3.00 -17.79
N PRO A 180 -2.14 2.53 -18.63
CA PRO A 180 -1.79 1.65 -19.73
C PRO A 180 -0.76 2.36 -20.61
N PRO A 181 0.25 1.64 -21.17
CA PRO A 181 1.20 2.25 -22.08
C PRO A 181 0.40 2.88 -23.22
N VAL A 182 0.51 4.19 -23.34
CA VAL A 182 -0.02 4.90 -24.50
C VAL A 182 0.80 4.41 -25.69
N ILE A 183 0.20 3.59 -26.54
CA ILE A 183 0.79 3.23 -27.84
C ILE A 183 0.88 4.55 -28.60
N ARG A 184 2.04 5.18 -28.58
CA ARG A 184 2.32 6.36 -29.39
C ARG A 184 2.47 5.89 -30.83
N THR A 185 1.36 5.83 -31.56
CA THR A 185 1.39 5.90 -33.02
C THR A 185 1.89 7.31 -33.36
N GLY A 186 3.09 7.38 -33.89
CA GLY A 186 3.88 8.49 -34.35
C GLY A 186 3.24 9.89 -34.35
N ALA A 187 3.76 10.75 -33.48
CA ALA A 187 3.86 12.18 -33.76
C ALA A 187 5.06 12.75 -33.00
N VAL A 188 5.92 13.39 -33.73
CA VAL A 188 7.16 14.03 -33.32
C VAL A 188 6.83 15.26 -32.46
N GLY A 189 7.53 15.41 -31.34
CA GLY A 189 7.73 16.73 -30.72
C GLY A 189 7.07 16.94 -29.37
N GLY A 190 7.89 17.24 -28.36
CA GLY A 190 7.48 18.01 -27.20
C GLY A 190 7.68 17.39 -25.84
N ALA A 191 8.74 17.83 -25.16
CA ALA A 191 8.93 18.03 -23.73
C ALA A 191 8.42 16.96 -22.75
N ALA A 192 9.35 16.28 -22.09
CA ALA A 192 9.14 15.55 -20.84
C ALA A 192 8.66 16.54 -19.75
N GLN A 193 7.38 16.45 -19.39
CA GLN A 193 6.89 17.02 -18.14
C GLN A 193 6.93 15.94 -17.07
N THR A 194 7.84 16.08 -16.13
CA THR A 194 7.82 15.43 -14.84
C THR A 194 6.64 16.01 -14.05
N GLY A 195 5.48 15.37 -14.17
CA GLY A 195 4.28 15.70 -13.40
C GLY A 195 4.15 14.75 -12.23
N ALA A 196 4.47 15.19 -11.04
CA ALA A 196 3.95 14.57 -9.82
C ALA A 196 2.43 14.67 -9.89
N SER A 197 1.76 13.56 -10.19
CA SER A 197 0.30 13.48 -10.23
C SER A 197 -0.21 13.22 -8.82
N THR A 198 -0.51 14.28 -8.09
CA THR A 198 -1.53 14.26 -7.05
C THR A 198 -2.82 13.80 -7.72
N ILE A 199 -3.29 12.60 -7.37
CA ILE A 199 -4.58 12.11 -7.84
C ILE A 199 -5.68 12.78 -6.99
N PRO A 200 -6.40 13.78 -7.50
CA PRO A 200 -7.68 14.14 -6.91
C PRO A 200 -8.60 12.94 -7.14
N GLY A 201 -9.25 12.46 -6.08
CA GLY A 201 -10.23 11.37 -6.16
C GLY A 201 -11.45 11.70 -7.04
N GLY A 202 -11.24 11.80 -8.34
CA GLY A 202 -12.27 11.85 -9.34
C GLY A 202 -12.81 10.43 -9.52
N LYS A 203 -14.10 10.21 -9.26
CA LYS A 203 -14.80 9.01 -9.67
C LYS A 203 -14.52 8.79 -11.15
N ARG A 204 -13.87 7.67 -11.50
CA ARG A 204 -13.76 7.28 -12.92
C ARG A 204 -15.17 7.23 -13.48
N PRO A 205 -15.44 7.84 -14.65
CA PRO A 205 -16.74 7.71 -15.26
C PRO A 205 -17.03 6.22 -15.42
N SER A 206 -18.18 5.79 -14.91
CA SER A 206 -18.62 4.40 -15.02
C SER A 206 -18.71 4.04 -16.50
N SER A 207 -18.00 2.98 -16.91
CA SER A 207 -18.17 2.46 -18.29
C SER A 207 -19.54 1.82 -18.52
N THR A 208 -20.37 1.78 -17.47
CA THR A 208 -21.72 1.22 -17.55
C THR A 208 -22.76 2.32 -17.67
N ARG A 209 -23.62 2.18 -18.67
CA ARG A 209 -24.79 3.01 -18.88
C ARG A 209 -25.94 2.49 -18.03
N LYS A 210 -26.67 3.37 -17.38
CA LYS A 210 -27.89 3.03 -16.66
C LYS A 210 -29.08 3.27 -17.61
N LEU A 211 -29.87 2.21 -17.81
CA LEU A 211 -31.12 2.33 -18.57
C LEU A 211 -32.31 2.16 -17.61
N ILE A 212 -33.35 2.96 -17.77
CA ILE A 212 -34.54 2.94 -16.93
C ILE A 212 -35.77 2.77 -17.80
N CYS A 213 -36.70 1.94 -17.36
CA CYS A 213 -38.02 1.86 -17.96
C CYS A 213 -38.81 3.13 -17.61
N PRO A 214 -39.30 3.88 -18.61
CA PRO A 214 -40.03 5.13 -18.35
C PRO A 214 -41.39 4.91 -17.69
N LYS A 215 -41.94 3.67 -17.73
CA LYS A 215 -43.23 3.35 -17.15
C LYS A 215 -43.17 2.84 -15.72
N CYS A 216 -42.26 1.90 -15.40
CA CYS A 216 -42.20 1.26 -14.07
C CYS A 216 -40.94 1.62 -13.26
N GLY A 217 -39.99 2.34 -13.84
CA GLY A 217 -38.76 2.73 -13.15
C GLY A 217 -37.72 1.62 -12.97
N GLN A 218 -37.99 0.39 -13.42
CA GLN A 218 -36.99 -0.67 -13.39
C GLN A 218 -35.73 -0.24 -14.13
N SER A 219 -34.55 -0.59 -13.58
CA SER A 219 -33.29 -0.17 -14.16
C SER A 219 -32.34 -1.34 -14.38
N VAL A 220 -31.59 -1.26 -15.47
CA VAL A 220 -30.50 -2.19 -15.79
C VAL A 220 -29.21 -1.39 -16.07
N ARG A 221 -28.06 -2.06 -15.96
CA ARG A 221 -26.78 -1.49 -16.34
C ARG A 221 -26.20 -2.28 -17.50
N ALA A 222 -25.75 -1.60 -18.54
CA ALA A 222 -25.14 -2.19 -19.73
C ALA A 222 -23.76 -1.57 -19.98
N THR A 223 -22.79 -2.39 -20.34
CA THR A 223 -21.43 -1.95 -20.72
C THR A 223 -21.33 -1.52 -22.18
N LYS A 224 -22.29 -1.96 -23.01
CA LYS A 224 -22.38 -1.61 -24.43
C LYS A 224 -23.66 -0.82 -24.70
N LYS A 225 -23.72 -0.09 -25.80
CA LYS A 225 -24.95 0.52 -26.28
C LYS A 225 -25.86 -0.60 -26.79
N VAL A 226 -26.97 -0.81 -26.11
CA VAL A 226 -27.92 -1.89 -26.39
C VAL A 226 -29.36 -1.36 -26.29
N ASN A 227 -30.27 -1.90 -27.10
CA ASN A 227 -31.69 -1.67 -26.98
C ASN A 227 -32.29 -2.75 -26.08
N ILE A 228 -32.83 -2.35 -24.94
CA ILE A 228 -33.45 -3.24 -23.95
C ILE A 228 -34.93 -2.87 -23.81
N LEU A 229 -35.79 -3.89 -23.85
CA LEU A 229 -37.18 -3.77 -23.54
C LEU A 229 -37.43 -4.20 -22.09
N CYS A 230 -38.26 -3.45 -21.38
CA CYS A 230 -38.75 -3.87 -20.07
C CYS A 230 -39.76 -5.02 -20.29
N GLY A 231 -39.49 -6.20 -19.74
CA GLY A 231 -40.34 -7.37 -19.91
C GLY A 231 -41.76 -7.19 -19.36
N ASP A 232 -41.91 -6.42 -18.27
CA ASP A 232 -43.21 -6.20 -17.63
C ASP A 232 -44.04 -5.13 -18.33
N CYS A 233 -43.38 -4.13 -18.92
CA CYS A 233 -44.09 -2.98 -19.51
C CYS A 233 -44.09 -2.97 -21.03
N MET A 234 -43.30 -3.84 -21.66
CA MET A 234 -43.06 -3.87 -23.11
C MET A 234 -42.61 -2.53 -23.68
N MET A 235 -41.95 -1.71 -22.82
CA MET A 235 -41.46 -0.37 -23.15
C MET A 235 -39.97 -0.40 -23.34
N GLN A 236 -39.46 0.33 -24.32
CA GLN A 236 -38.03 0.52 -24.51
C GLN A 236 -37.45 1.30 -23.34
N MET A 237 -36.36 0.76 -22.75
CA MET A 237 -35.64 1.43 -21.67
C MET A 237 -34.80 2.58 -22.24
N VAL A 238 -34.76 3.69 -21.51
CA VAL A 238 -34.01 4.91 -21.89
C VAL A 238 -32.76 5.06 -21.05
N GLU A 239 -31.68 5.52 -21.68
CA GLU A 239 -30.42 5.80 -20.99
C GLU A 239 -30.57 7.06 -20.14
N VAL A 240 -30.16 6.97 -18.86
CA VAL A 240 -30.09 8.12 -17.95
C VAL A 240 -28.63 8.34 -17.60
N GLY A 241 -28.13 9.53 -17.92
CA GLY A 241 -26.74 9.97 -17.72
C GLY A 241 -26.37 10.21 -16.27
#